data_48cd92ec616eb9db68393efe22e2e296
#
_entry.id   48cd92ec616eb9db68393efe22e2e296
#
_cell.length_a   1.000
_cell.length_b   1.000
_cell.length_c   1.000
_cell.angle_alpha   90.00
_cell.angle_beta   90.00
_cell.angle_gamma   90.00
#
_symmetry.space_group_name_H-M   'P 1'
#
loop_
_entity.id
_entity.type
_entity.pdbx_description
1 polymer ?
#
loop_
_entity_poly.entity_id
_entity_poly.type
_entity_poly.pdbx_seq_one_letter_code
_entity_poly.pdbx_strand_id
1 'polypeptide(L)'
;MTMFTHGDSETGAPAVHLRNIFDPEGLKNIIKEVVKQAPAEKATHAEGNGIDSVDEKRRSTVRWFMDVGFEQHLRAAVDLANYNAGWKYDITKPEMLQFTEYEPGGHYSWHTDGQCDHNAIRLWQETDQPKNLRETRDVQLLGTVRKISVSVILNDDYEGGDLEFLVINNKVELEISKITPAVGSAIIFPSHINHRVTPVTKGTRYSVVAWYGGPPFK
;
A
#
# COMPACT_ATOMS: atom_id res chain seq x y z
N MET A 1 -19.28 -1.75 3.81
CA MET A 1 -18.08 -2.60 3.96
C MET A 1 -18.26 -3.79 3.05
N THR A 2 -17.42 -3.95 2.07
CA THR A 2 -17.44 -5.14 1.20
C THR A 2 -16.18 -5.92 1.52
N MET A 3 -16.34 -7.10 2.10
CA MET A 3 -15.24 -8.06 2.26
C MET A 3 -15.18 -8.88 0.98
N PHE A 4 -14.03 -8.93 0.33
CA PHE A 4 -13.78 -9.88 -0.75
C PHE A 4 -13.43 -11.23 -0.08
N THR A 5 -14.48 -11.96 0.32
CA THR A 5 -14.32 -13.33 0.79
C THR A 5 -14.44 -14.25 -0.41
N HIS A 6 -13.38 -14.93 -0.78
CA HIS A 6 -13.49 -16.14 -1.56
C HIS A 6 -13.76 -17.30 -0.59
N GLY A 7 -15.05 -17.64 -0.45
CA GLY A 7 -15.53 -18.82 0.28
C GLY A 7 -15.32 -18.79 1.80
N ASP A 8 -16.07 -19.63 2.48
CA ASP A 8 -16.03 -19.88 3.93
C ASP A 8 -14.70 -20.55 4.37
N SER A 9 -13.54 -19.95 4.07
CA SER A 9 -12.29 -20.46 4.58
C SER A 9 -11.97 -19.77 5.91
N GLU A 10 -11.56 -20.55 6.90
CA GLU A 10 -11.01 -20.08 8.19
C GLU A 10 -9.74 -19.20 8.01
N THR A 11 -9.23 -19.06 6.79
CA THR A 11 -8.16 -18.15 6.41
C THR A 11 -8.76 -16.80 6.07
N GLY A 12 -8.42 -15.75 6.79
CA GLY A 12 -8.99 -14.39 6.67
C GLY A 12 -9.07 -13.86 5.23
N ALA A 13 -9.94 -12.87 5.01
CA ALA A 13 -10.13 -12.25 3.69
C ALA A 13 -8.79 -11.72 3.12
N PRO A 14 -8.50 -11.91 1.82
CA PRO A 14 -7.26 -11.44 1.21
C PRO A 14 -7.15 -9.91 1.18
N ALA A 15 -8.28 -9.20 1.10
CA ALA A 15 -8.35 -7.75 1.16
C ALA A 15 -9.71 -7.27 1.67
N VAL A 16 -9.74 -6.08 2.25
CA VAL A 16 -10.96 -5.38 2.69
C VAL A 16 -11.07 -4.10 1.89
N HIS A 17 -12.21 -3.91 1.20
CA HIS A 17 -12.55 -2.68 0.50
C HIS A 17 -13.53 -1.86 1.34
N LEU A 18 -13.07 -0.77 1.89
CA LEU A 18 -13.90 0.22 2.59
C LEU A 18 -14.21 1.37 1.65
N ARG A 19 -15.51 1.65 1.44
CA ARG A 19 -15.97 2.72 0.56
C ARG A 19 -16.27 3.97 1.35
N ASN A 20 -16.07 5.13 0.71
CA ASN A 20 -16.47 6.44 1.21
C ASN A 20 -15.90 6.75 2.61
N ILE A 21 -14.66 6.34 2.87
CA ILE A 21 -14.00 6.67 4.13
C ILE A 21 -13.39 8.07 4.11
N PHE A 22 -13.16 8.63 2.92
CA PHE A 22 -12.70 10.01 2.76
C PHE A 22 -13.66 10.78 1.86
N ASP A 23 -13.88 12.05 2.20
CA ASP A 23 -14.64 12.98 1.37
C ASP A 23 -13.85 13.36 0.10
N PRO A 24 -14.44 13.23 -1.11
CA PRO A 24 -13.75 13.54 -2.37
C PRO A 24 -13.22 14.97 -2.47
N GLU A 25 -13.91 15.97 -1.91
CA GLU A 25 -13.42 17.36 -1.93
C GLU A 25 -12.19 17.54 -1.01
N GLY A 26 -12.21 16.90 0.16
CA GLY A 26 -11.03 16.85 1.05
C GLY A 26 -9.82 16.22 0.35
N LEU A 27 -10.03 15.16 -0.44
CA LEU A 27 -8.95 14.51 -1.19
C LEU A 27 -8.36 15.39 -2.29
N LYS A 28 -9.15 16.20 -2.98
CA LYS A 28 -8.65 17.19 -3.96
C LYS A 28 -7.70 18.20 -3.30
N ASN A 29 -8.01 18.61 -2.08
CA ASN A 29 -7.13 19.50 -1.31
C ASN A 29 -5.82 18.78 -0.93
N ILE A 30 -5.88 17.52 -0.52
CA ILE A 30 -4.67 16.72 -0.22
C ILE A 30 -3.79 16.60 -1.47
N ILE A 31 -4.34 16.25 -2.63
CA ILE A 31 -3.59 16.19 -3.90
C ILE A 31 -2.85 17.52 -4.13
N LYS A 32 -3.57 18.64 -4.05
CA LYS A 32 -3.05 19.97 -4.31
C LYS A 32 -1.93 20.36 -3.33
N GLU A 33 -2.13 20.11 -2.05
CA GLU A 33 -1.15 20.47 -1.02
C GLU A 33 0.10 19.59 -1.08
N VAL A 34 -0.05 18.27 -1.28
CA VAL A 34 1.09 17.36 -1.37
C VAL A 34 1.92 17.65 -2.61
N VAL A 35 1.29 17.86 -3.76
CA VAL A 35 2.01 18.21 -5.01
C VAL A 35 2.77 19.52 -4.87
N LYS A 36 2.24 20.49 -4.13
CA LYS A 36 2.86 21.81 -3.91
C LYS A 36 4.03 21.75 -2.91
N GLN A 37 3.92 20.95 -1.85
CA GLN A 37 4.83 21.04 -0.70
C GLN A 37 5.88 19.93 -0.65
N ALA A 38 5.56 18.74 -1.13
CA ALA A 38 6.45 17.59 -1.06
C ALA A 38 7.26 17.42 -2.35
N PRO A 39 8.58 17.19 -2.26
CA PRO A 39 9.41 16.97 -3.45
C PRO A 39 8.97 15.68 -4.18
N ALA A 40 8.99 15.76 -5.52
CA ALA A 40 8.72 14.60 -6.36
C ALA A 40 9.99 13.75 -6.49
N GLU A 41 9.82 12.44 -6.31
CA GLU A 41 10.88 11.46 -6.49
C GLU A 41 10.43 10.38 -7.47
N LYS A 42 11.36 9.90 -8.32
CA LYS A 42 11.09 8.70 -9.10
C LYS A 42 10.99 7.51 -8.14
N ALA A 43 9.90 6.76 -8.21
CA ALA A 43 9.74 5.60 -7.34
C ALA A 43 10.81 4.56 -7.62
N THR A 44 11.35 3.97 -6.57
CA THR A 44 12.30 2.85 -6.65
C THR A 44 11.60 1.55 -6.29
N HIS A 45 12.13 0.44 -6.78
CA HIS A 45 11.79 -0.90 -6.35
C HIS A 45 13.07 -1.58 -5.86
N ALA A 46 13.04 -2.14 -4.66
CA ALA A 46 14.16 -2.86 -4.11
C ALA A 46 13.84 -4.36 -4.09
N GLU A 47 14.60 -5.16 -4.81
CA GLU A 47 14.60 -6.61 -4.69
C GLU A 47 16.00 -7.06 -4.23
N GLY A 48 16.03 -7.94 -3.23
CA GLY A 48 17.27 -8.55 -2.75
C GLY A 48 18.31 -7.53 -2.30
N ASN A 49 19.51 -7.56 -2.90
CA ASN A 49 20.67 -6.74 -2.54
C ASN A 49 20.90 -5.53 -3.45
N GLY A 50 19.94 -5.15 -4.30
CA GLY A 50 20.11 -4.07 -5.28
C GLY A 50 18.85 -3.22 -5.52
N ILE A 51 19.07 -2.04 -6.09
CA ILE A 51 18.01 -1.19 -6.68
C ILE A 51 17.98 -1.56 -8.16
N ASP A 52 16.95 -2.28 -8.58
CA ASP A 52 16.77 -2.67 -9.97
C ASP A 52 16.31 -1.53 -10.86
N SER A 53 16.48 -1.69 -12.18
CA SER A 53 16.01 -0.71 -13.16
C SER A 53 14.53 -0.40 -12.99
N VAL A 54 14.27 0.82 -12.60
CA VAL A 54 12.99 1.32 -12.10
C VAL A 54 11.87 1.16 -13.13
N ASP A 55 12.17 1.34 -14.42
CA ASP A 55 11.14 1.52 -15.45
C ASP A 55 10.44 0.22 -15.89
N GLU A 56 11.07 -0.95 -15.71
CA GLU A 56 10.47 -2.24 -16.10
C GLU A 56 9.52 -2.78 -15.02
N LYS A 57 9.88 -2.61 -13.75
CA LYS A 57 9.08 -3.11 -12.62
C LYS A 57 8.12 -2.09 -12.07
N ARG A 58 8.53 -0.82 -12.00
CA ARG A 58 7.71 0.26 -11.46
C ARG A 58 7.96 1.57 -12.20
N ARG A 59 6.92 2.15 -12.74
CA ARG A 59 6.94 3.47 -13.36
C ARG A 59 5.92 4.37 -12.68
N SER A 60 6.38 5.16 -11.71
CA SER A 60 5.55 6.11 -10.97
C SER A 60 6.41 7.19 -10.32
N THR A 61 5.79 8.33 -10.02
CA THR A 61 6.36 9.38 -9.18
C THR A 61 5.79 9.26 -7.77
N VAL A 62 6.61 9.44 -6.75
CA VAL A 62 6.19 9.40 -5.36
C VAL A 62 6.55 10.69 -4.64
N ARG A 63 5.78 10.98 -3.59
CA ARG A 63 6.04 12.06 -2.64
C ARG A 63 5.74 11.55 -1.24
N TRP A 64 6.60 11.87 -0.30
CA TRP A 64 6.44 11.48 1.09
C TRP A 64 5.87 12.64 1.88
N PHE A 65 4.86 12.38 2.70
CA PHE A 65 4.23 13.41 3.50
C PHE A 65 3.67 12.85 4.81
N MET A 66 3.36 13.76 5.72
CA MET A 66 2.65 13.44 6.96
C MET A 66 1.44 14.36 7.06
N ASP A 67 0.29 13.76 7.33
CA ASP A 67 -0.95 14.44 7.69
C ASP A 67 -1.59 13.66 8.83
N VAL A 68 -1.58 14.27 10.01
CA VAL A 68 -2.04 13.61 11.25
C VAL A 68 -3.53 13.29 11.18
N GLY A 69 -4.34 14.18 10.62
CA GLY A 69 -5.79 13.97 10.50
C GLY A 69 -6.12 12.84 9.55
N PHE A 70 -5.46 12.82 8.39
CA PHE A 70 -5.59 11.76 7.40
C PHE A 70 -5.15 10.41 7.98
N GLU A 71 -3.99 10.38 8.65
CA GLU A 71 -3.45 9.16 9.26
C GLU A 71 -4.37 8.60 10.35
N GLN A 72 -4.84 9.43 11.27
CA GLN A 72 -5.75 8.99 12.34
C GLN A 72 -7.06 8.42 11.78
N HIS A 73 -7.61 9.04 10.74
CA HIS A 73 -8.82 8.55 10.08
C HIS A 73 -8.56 7.20 9.38
N LEU A 74 -7.42 7.09 8.68
CA LEU A 74 -7.00 5.85 8.03
C LEU A 74 -6.73 4.74 9.04
N ARG A 75 -6.12 5.06 10.18
CA ARG A 75 -5.85 4.11 11.26
C ARG A 75 -7.12 3.46 11.79
N ALA A 76 -8.18 4.23 12.00
CA ALA A 76 -9.47 3.70 12.44
C ALA A 76 -10.05 2.69 11.42
N ALA A 77 -9.91 2.97 10.11
CA ALA A 77 -10.32 2.06 9.04
C ALA A 77 -9.46 0.78 9.02
N VAL A 78 -8.16 0.90 9.25
CA VAL A 78 -7.23 -0.23 9.31
C VAL A 78 -7.53 -1.13 10.51
N ASP A 79 -7.75 -0.57 11.70
CA ASP A 79 -8.09 -1.33 12.89
C ASP A 79 -9.41 -2.11 12.70
N LEU A 80 -10.41 -1.47 12.10
CA LEU A 80 -11.69 -2.11 11.77
C LEU A 80 -11.50 -3.26 10.77
N ALA A 81 -10.72 -3.05 9.71
CA ALA A 81 -10.42 -4.07 8.71
C ALA A 81 -9.66 -5.25 9.30
N ASN A 82 -8.61 -4.98 10.09
CA ASN A 82 -7.78 -5.97 10.77
C ASN A 82 -8.61 -6.88 11.70
N TYR A 83 -9.55 -6.29 12.44
CA TYR A 83 -10.45 -7.03 13.31
C TYR A 83 -11.45 -7.88 12.52
N ASN A 84 -12.18 -7.26 11.59
CA ASN A 84 -13.29 -7.90 10.87
C ASN A 84 -12.83 -8.95 9.85
N ALA A 85 -11.64 -8.78 9.26
CA ALA A 85 -11.06 -9.77 8.36
C ALA A 85 -10.43 -10.95 9.11
N GLY A 86 -10.38 -10.90 10.43
CA GLY A 86 -9.82 -11.97 11.26
C GLY A 86 -8.29 -12.02 11.26
N TRP A 87 -7.59 -11.03 10.68
CA TRP A 87 -6.12 -11.03 10.65
C TRP A 87 -5.54 -10.87 12.06
N LYS A 88 -6.12 -9.98 12.87
CA LYS A 88 -5.75 -9.73 14.27
C LYS A 88 -4.26 -9.47 14.48
N TYR A 89 -3.64 -8.81 13.50
CA TYR A 89 -2.23 -8.44 13.61
C TYR A 89 -2.03 -7.40 14.71
N ASP A 90 -0.98 -7.58 15.48
CA ASP A 90 -0.46 -6.53 16.34
C ASP A 90 0.25 -5.50 15.46
N ILE A 91 -0.32 -4.29 15.37
CA ILE A 91 0.17 -3.20 14.52
C ILE A 91 0.52 -1.97 15.34
N THR A 92 1.61 -1.33 14.97
CA THR A 92 2.10 -0.10 15.56
C THR A 92 1.67 1.11 14.73
N LYS A 93 2.47 2.16 14.66
CA LYS A 93 2.23 3.30 13.79
C LYS A 93 2.55 3.00 12.32
N PRO A 94 2.00 3.77 11.37
CA PRO A 94 2.40 3.67 9.96
C PRO A 94 3.80 4.25 9.73
N GLU A 95 4.37 3.91 8.58
CA GLU A 95 5.44 4.66 7.95
C GLU A 95 4.93 6.04 7.49
N MET A 96 5.83 6.89 6.96
CA MET A 96 5.39 8.08 6.24
C MET A 96 4.42 7.70 5.12
N LEU A 97 3.40 8.53 4.92
CA LEU A 97 2.44 8.32 3.84
C LEU A 97 3.12 8.56 2.50
N GLN A 98 2.88 7.65 1.54
CA GLN A 98 3.38 7.77 0.18
C GLN A 98 2.25 8.20 -0.76
N PHE A 99 2.28 9.44 -1.22
CA PHE A 99 1.49 9.88 -2.35
C PHE A 99 2.13 9.34 -3.63
N THR A 100 1.35 8.63 -4.44
CA THR A 100 1.82 8.00 -5.67
C THR A 100 1.04 8.51 -6.87
N GLU A 101 1.77 8.89 -7.90
CA GLU A 101 1.29 9.42 -9.16
C GLU A 101 1.70 8.47 -10.29
N TYR A 102 0.70 7.98 -11.04
CA TYR A 102 0.89 7.15 -12.22
C TYR A 102 0.35 7.88 -13.45
N GLU A 103 1.25 8.39 -14.28
CA GLU A 103 0.94 8.97 -15.60
C GLU A 103 0.63 7.85 -16.62
N PRO A 104 0.18 8.15 -17.86
CA PRO A 104 0.00 7.16 -18.92
C PRO A 104 1.25 6.29 -19.12
N GLY A 105 1.05 4.97 -19.10
CA GLY A 105 2.10 3.95 -19.08
C GLY A 105 2.66 3.67 -17.68
N GLY A 106 2.29 4.45 -16.67
CA GLY A 106 2.67 4.21 -15.27
C GLY A 106 2.06 2.91 -14.74
N HIS A 107 2.85 2.14 -14.00
CA HIS A 107 2.46 0.83 -13.49
C HIS A 107 3.34 0.40 -12.30
N TYR A 108 2.95 -0.66 -11.64
CA TYR A 108 3.78 -1.39 -10.69
C TYR A 108 3.51 -2.89 -10.85
N SER A 109 4.53 -3.63 -11.27
CA SER A 109 4.44 -5.08 -11.52
C SER A 109 4.15 -5.88 -10.25
N TRP A 110 3.91 -7.18 -10.38
CA TRP A 110 3.66 -8.07 -9.26
C TRP A 110 4.74 -7.98 -8.18
N HIS A 111 4.33 -7.70 -6.94
CA HIS A 111 5.20 -7.57 -5.78
C HIS A 111 4.42 -7.81 -4.48
N THR A 112 5.16 -7.96 -3.40
CA THR A 112 4.66 -7.89 -2.02
C THR A 112 5.27 -6.69 -1.33
N ASP A 113 4.54 -6.04 -0.44
CA ASP A 113 5.03 -4.89 0.33
C ASP A 113 5.85 -5.31 1.55
N GLY A 114 5.67 -6.51 2.02
CA GLY A 114 6.39 -7.08 3.16
C GLY A 114 6.50 -8.59 3.05
N GLN A 115 7.54 -9.11 3.69
CA GLN A 115 7.77 -10.55 3.82
C GLN A 115 7.41 -10.99 5.24
N CYS A 116 6.88 -12.22 5.37
CA CYS A 116 6.51 -12.77 6.66
C CYS A 116 7.69 -13.38 7.44
N ASP A 117 8.92 -13.10 7.05
CA ASP A 117 10.11 -13.67 7.65
C ASP A 117 10.94 -12.65 8.46
N HIS A 118 11.86 -13.17 9.27
CA HIS A 118 12.76 -12.35 10.08
C HIS A 118 13.74 -11.52 9.24
N ASN A 119 13.95 -11.84 7.97
CA ASN A 119 14.83 -11.08 7.08
C ASN A 119 14.23 -9.74 6.67
N ALA A 120 12.94 -9.54 6.87
CA ALA A 120 12.24 -8.29 6.60
C ALA A 120 12.22 -7.32 7.79
N ILE A 121 12.86 -7.67 8.93
CA ILE A 121 12.91 -6.82 10.11
C ILE A 121 13.68 -5.54 9.83
N ARG A 122 13.11 -4.41 10.25
CA ARG A 122 13.76 -3.10 10.11
C ARG A 122 14.91 -2.94 11.08
N LEU A 123 16.03 -2.51 10.53
CA LEU A 123 17.28 -2.25 11.22
C LEU A 123 17.56 -0.75 11.25
N TRP A 124 18.40 -0.31 12.20
CA TRP A 124 18.82 1.08 12.28
C TRP A 124 19.67 1.47 11.06
N GLN A 125 19.34 2.61 10.47
CA GLN A 125 20.11 3.19 9.37
C GLN A 125 21.27 4.01 9.93
N GLU A 126 22.49 3.61 9.67
CA GLU A 126 23.69 4.32 10.13
C GLU A 126 24.13 5.45 9.18
N THR A 127 23.76 5.35 7.90
CA THR A 127 24.16 6.33 6.87
C THR A 127 22.97 7.13 6.33
N ASP A 128 23.23 8.28 5.68
CA ASP A 128 22.20 9.14 5.11
C ASP A 128 21.53 8.54 3.86
N GLN A 129 22.15 7.53 3.27
CA GLN A 129 21.61 6.81 2.11
C GLN A 129 21.11 5.43 2.54
N PRO A 130 19.81 5.13 2.48
CA PRO A 130 19.30 3.80 2.77
C PRO A 130 19.84 2.82 1.73
N LYS A 131 20.50 1.76 2.20
CA LYS A 131 21.03 0.70 1.34
C LYS A 131 19.98 -0.32 0.95
N ASN A 132 18.90 -0.42 1.73
CA ASN A 132 17.77 -1.31 1.48
C ASN A 132 16.51 -0.85 2.22
N LEU A 133 15.34 -1.42 1.89
CA LEU A 133 14.04 -1.09 2.51
C LEU A 133 13.92 -1.49 3.99
N ARG A 134 14.90 -2.20 4.55
CA ARG A 134 14.91 -2.60 5.96
C ARG A 134 15.54 -1.56 6.88
N GLU A 135 16.22 -0.58 6.32
CA GLU A 135 16.86 0.46 7.13
C GLU A 135 15.85 1.55 7.49
N THR A 136 15.85 1.97 8.75
CA THR A 136 15.02 3.06 9.25
C THR A 136 15.76 3.92 10.24
N ARG A 137 15.45 5.22 10.25
CA ARG A 137 15.85 6.17 11.33
C ARG A 137 14.71 6.41 12.32
N ASP A 138 13.55 5.82 12.09
CA ASP A 138 12.44 5.90 13.01
C ASP A 138 12.55 4.80 14.06
N VAL A 139 12.91 5.19 15.28
CA VAL A 139 13.07 4.26 16.41
C VAL A 139 11.81 3.45 16.71
N GLN A 140 10.63 3.97 16.36
CA GLN A 140 9.36 3.26 16.56
C GLN A 140 9.10 2.17 15.51
N LEU A 141 9.85 2.17 14.42
CA LEU A 141 9.79 1.13 13.40
C LEU A 141 10.88 0.07 13.55
N LEU A 142 11.86 0.29 14.45
CA LEU A 142 12.90 -0.70 14.69
C LEU A 142 12.32 -2.04 15.17
N GLY A 143 12.85 -3.13 14.65
CA GLY A 143 12.42 -4.48 15.01
C GLY A 143 11.04 -4.86 14.45
N THR A 144 10.40 -4.01 13.64
CA THR A 144 9.11 -4.30 13.04
C THR A 144 9.23 -4.86 11.62
N VAL A 145 8.17 -5.52 11.18
CA VAL A 145 7.92 -5.90 9.78
C VAL A 145 6.60 -5.27 9.33
N ARG A 146 6.42 -5.03 8.02
CA ARG A 146 5.14 -4.58 7.48
C ARG A 146 4.09 -5.67 7.66
N LYS A 147 2.94 -5.32 8.22
CA LYS A 147 1.79 -6.22 8.48
C LYS A 147 0.63 -5.93 7.55
N ILE A 148 0.27 -4.67 7.42
CA ILE A 148 -0.88 -4.22 6.65
C ILE A 148 -0.45 -3.12 5.69
N SER A 149 -0.87 -3.27 4.44
CA SER A 149 -0.76 -2.29 3.37
C SER A 149 -2.12 -1.69 3.08
N VAL A 150 -2.13 -0.42 2.72
CA VAL A 150 -3.33 0.33 2.36
C VAL A 150 -3.10 1.09 1.07
N SER A 151 -4.08 1.09 0.17
CA SER A 151 -4.15 1.99 -0.98
C SER A 151 -5.43 2.79 -0.92
N VAL A 152 -5.33 4.11 -0.75
CA VAL A 152 -6.44 5.05 -0.81
C VAL A 152 -6.50 5.68 -2.20
N ILE A 153 -7.65 5.65 -2.86
CA ILE A 153 -7.85 6.20 -4.20
C ILE A 153 -8.31 7.65 -4.11
N LEU A 154 -7.56 8.54 -4.75
CA LEU A 154 -7.76 9.98 -4.63
C LEU A 154 -8.55 10.61 -5.77
N ASN A 155 -8.61 9.97 -6.95
CA ASN A 155 -9.32 10.47 -8.14
C ASN A 155 -9.87 9.31 -8.98
N ASP A 156 -10.70 9.62 -9.99
CA ASP A 156 -11.32 8.67 -10.93
C ASP A 156 -11.28 9.12 -12.39
N ASP A 157 -10.60 10.23 -12.68
CA ASP A 157 -10.46 10.79 -14.02
C ASP A 157 -9.29 10.17 -14.82
N TYR A 158 -9.15 8.84 -14.72
CA TYR A 158 -8.15 8.05 -15.43
C TYR A 158 -8.74 6.72 -15.96
N GLU A 159 -8.03 6.07 -16.88
CA GLU A 159 -8.36 4.73 -17.41
C GLU A 159 -7.20 3.76 -17.19
N GLY A 160 -7.48 2.49 -16.95
CA GLY A 160 -6.47 1.50 -16.52
C GLY A 160 -6.07 1.68 -15.07
N GLY A 161 -4.83 1.34 -14.71
CA GLY A 161 -4.33 1.51 -13.34
C GLY A 161 -5.07 0.68 -12.29
N ASP A 162 -5.59 -0.49 -12.67
CA ASP A 162 -6.32 -1.37 -11.78
C ASP A 162 -5.40 -1.94 -10.69
N LEU A 163 -5.93 -2.06 -9.49
CA LEU A 163 -5.29 -2.80 -8.41
C LEU A 163 -5.73 -4.27 -8.47
N GLU A 164 -4.77 -5.15 -8.70
CA GLU A 164 -5.01 -6.58 -8.82
C GLU A 164 -4.24 -7.36 -7.76
N PHE A 165 -4.85 -8.44 -7.27
CA PHE A 165 -4.31 -9.33 -6.26
C PHE A 165 -4.21 -10.75 -6.81
N LEU A 166 -3.13 -11.44 -6.49
CA LEU A 166 -3.00 -12.87 -6.73
C LEU A 166 -3.51 -13.62 -5.51
N VAL A 167 -4.61 -14.33 -5.66
CA VAL A 167 -5.29 -15.05 -4.60
C VAL A 167 -5.45 -16.53 -4.92
N ILE A 168 -5.64 -17.35 -3.90
CA ILE A 168 -5.97 -18.77 -4.08
C ILE A 168 -7.48 -18.92 -3.90
N ASN A 169 -8.15 -19.47 -4.92
CA ASN A 169 -9.59 -19.72 -4.87
C ASN A 169 -9.93 -21.02 -4.07
N ASN A 170 -11.21 -21.29 -3.90
CA ASN A 170 -11.70 -22.46 -3.17
C ASN A 170 -11.32 -23.82 -3.78
N LYS A 171 -10.87 -23.83 -5.04
CA LYS A 171 -10.36 -25.02 -5.73
C LYS A 171 -8.85 -25.18 -5.60
N VAL A 172 -8.21 -24.32 -4.77
CA VAL A 172 -6.75 -24.28 -4.59
C VAL A 172 -6.01 -23.86 -5.89
N GLU A 173 -6.67 -23.07 -6.74
CA GLU A 173 -6.10 -22.53 -7.96
C GLU A 173 -5.74 -21.05 -7.77
N LEU A 174 -4.66 -20.61 -8.41
CA LEU A 174 -4.29 -19.19 -8.44
C LEU A 174 -5.29 -18.41 -9.32
N GLU A 175 -5.80 -17.33 -8.79
CA GLU A 175 -6.75 -16.44 -9.44
C GLU A 175 -6.33 -14.98 -9.28
N ILE A 176 -6.60 -14.16 -10.30
CA ILE A 176 -6.42 -12.71 -10.24
C ILE A 176 -7.73 -12.07 -9.81
N SER A 177 -7.73 -11.46 -8.63
CA SER A 177 -8.83 -10.65 -8.14
C SER A 177 -8.56 -9.18 -8.45
N LYS A 178 -9.44 -8.55 -9.22
CA LYS A 178 -9.38 -7.13 -9.58
C LYS A 178 -10.30 -6.31 -8.72
N ILE A 179 -9.80 -5.19 -8.21
CA ILE A 179 -10.59 -4.20 -7.49
C ILE A 179 -10.61 -2.90 -8.30
N THR A 180 -11.82 -2.40 -8.57
CA THR A 180 -12.05 -1.08 -9.15
C THR A 180 -12.66 -0.19 -8.07
N PRO A 181 -11.84 0.53 -7.30
CA PRO A 181 -12.33 1.32 -6.17
C PRO A 181 -12.84 2.68 -6.64
N ALA A 182 -13.86 3.19 -5.95
CA ALA A 182 -14.29 4.57 -6.09
C ALA A 182 -13.35 5.54 -5.36
N VAL A 183 -13.39 6.82 -5.72
CA VAL A 183 -12.69 7.88 -4.99
C VAL A 183 -13.08 7.86 -3.51
N GLY A 184 -12.11 8.10 -2.63
CA GLY A 184 -12.31 8.09 -1.18
C GLY A 184 -12.42 6.69 -0.58
N SER A 185 -12.21 5.63 -1.38
CA SER A 185 -12.13 4.26 -0.89
C SER A 185 -10.72 3.90 -0.44
N ALA A 186 -10.62 3.03 0.57
CA ALA A 186 -9.39 2.36 0.95
C ALA A 186 -9.47 0.87 0.69
N ILE A 187 -8.43 0.34 0.08
CA ILE A 187 -8.18 -1.09 -0.04
C ILE A 187 -7.09 -1.44 0.97
N ILE A 188 -7.43 -2.31 1.92
CA ILE A 188 -6.60 -2.69 3.07
C ILE A 188 -6.33 -4.19 2.96
N PHE A 189 -5.06 -4.59 3.04
CA PHE A 189 -4.67 -5.98 2.83
C PHE A 189 -3.38 -6.34 3.60
N PRO A 190 -3.15 -7.62 3.92
CA PRO A 190 -1.88 -8.06 4.49
C PRO A 190 -0.72 -7.78 3.54
N SER A 191 0.38 -7.22 4.05
CA SER A 191 1.51 -6.76 3.24
C SER A 191 2.24 -7.87 2.46
N HIS A 192 2.02 -9.14 2.81
CA HIS A 192 2.57 -10.29 2.10
C HIS A 192 1.72 -10.76 0.90
N ILE A 193 0.54 -10.18 0.70
CA ILE A 193 -0.30 -10.51 -0.46
C ILE A 193 0.32 -9.94 -1.72
N ASN A 194 0.49 -10.81 -2.72
CA ASN A 194 1.05 -10.42 -4.01
C ASN A 194 0.02 -9.59 -4.79
N HIS A 195 0.44 -8.40 -5.23
CA HIS A 195 -0.45 -7.45 -5.90
C HIS A 195 0.31 -6.64 -6.95
N ARG A 196 -0.45 -5.97 -7.83
CA ARG A 196 0.11 -5.06 -8.85
C ARG A 196 -0.83 -3.91 -9.14
N VAL A 197 -0.27 -2.85 -9.76
CA VAL A 197 -1.03 -1.81 -10.45
C VAL A 197 -0.80 -1.97 -11.94
N THR A 198 -1.89 -2.22 -12.70
CA THR A 198 -1.81 -2.34 -14.16
C THR A 198 -1.46 -1.00 -14.80
N PRO A 199 -0.97 -0.96 -16.06
CA PRO A 199 -0.66 0.30 -16.71
C PRO A 199 -1.86 1.23 -16.78
N VAL A 200 -1.65 2.50 -16.41
CA VAL A 200 -2.59 3.59 -16.69
C VAL A 200 -2.57 3.83 -18.19
N THR A 201 -3.74 3.88 -18.82
CA THR A 201 -3.86 4.06 -20.29
C THR A 201 -4.19 5.50 -20.66
N LYS A 202 -4.87 6.23 -19.76
CA LYS A 202 -5.26 7.63 -19.97
C LYS A 202 -5.43 8.35 -18.64
N GLY A 203 -5.17 9.66 -18.60
CA GLY A 203 -5.23 10.46 -17.38
C GLY A 203 -4.09 10.14 -16.42
N THR A 204 -4.21 10.61 -15.19
CA THR A 204 -3.21 10.37 -14.13
C THR A 204 -3.92 9.79 -12.91
N ARG A 205 -3.45 8.64 -12.44
CA ARG A 205 -3.98 8.00 -11.24
C ARG A 205 -3.23 8.48 -10.01
N TYR A 206 -3.95 8.99 -9.02
CA TYR A 206 -3.41 9.39 -7.72
C TYR A 206 -3.87 8.44 -6.62
N SER A 207 -2.95 8.05 -5.76
CA SER A 207 -3.25 7.25 -4.56
C SER A 207 -2.36 7.62 -3.40
N VAL A 208 -2.84 7.40 -2.17
CA VAL A 208 -1.99 7.38 -0.98
C VAL A 208 -1.80 5.94 -0.56
N VAL A 209 -0.55 5.55 -0.38
CA VAL A 209 -0.17 4.24 0.16
C VAL A 209 0.32 4.43 1.59
N ALA A 210 -0.10 3.56 2.48
CA ALA A 210 0.34 3.50 3.86
C ALA A 210 0.71 2.07 4.26
N TRP A 211 1.73 1.93 5.09
CA TRP A 211 2.17 0.64 5.62
C TRP A 211 2.19 0.68 7.14
N TYR A 212 1.51 -0.26 7.76
CA TYR A 212 1.50 -0.44 9.20
C TYR A 212 2.39 -1.62 9.58
N GLY A 213 3.38 -1.34 10.40
CA GLY A 213 4.31 -2.34 10.93
C GLY A 213 3.82 -2.95 12.23
N GLY A 214 4.50 -4.01 12.64
CA GLY A 214 4.29 -4.67 13.92
C GLY A 214 5.43 -5.65 14.21
N PRO A 215 5.38 -6.36 15.36
CA PRO A 215 6.39 -7.36 15.68
C PRO A 215 6.43 -8.45 14.61
N PRO A 216 7.57 -9.13 14.39
CA PRO A 216 7.67 -10.25 13.46
C PRO A 216 6.59 -11.32 13.70
N PHE A 217 6.23 -12.05 12.65
CA PHE A 217 5.32 -13.19 12.80
C PHE A 217 6.01 -14.30 13.63
N LYS A 218 5.21 -14.96 14.48
CA LYS A 218 5.66 -16.08 15.32
C LYS A 218 5.24 -17.40 14.69
#